data_14e6449b31998a16b245acccb81739b5
#
_entry.id   14e6449b31998a16b245acccb81739b5
#
_cell.length_a   1.000
_cell.length_b   1.000
_cell.length_c   1.000
_cell.angle_alpha   90.00
_cell.angle_beta   90.00
_cell.angle_gamma   90.00
#
_symmetry.space_group_name_H-M   'P 1'
#
loop_
_entity.id
_entity.type
_entity.pdbx_description
1 polymer ?
#
loop_
_entity_poly.entity_id
_entity_poly.type
_entity_poly.pdbx_seq_one_letter_code
_entity_poly.pdbx_strand_id
1 'polypeptide(L)'
;MLRDVDLTVRAGSVVALLGPNGAGKTTLLRVAAGLLTPTEGRVAIGTDEVTRRRPSQRAREGLCLIPEGRGIFPNLSVRENLLLQVPAWKRGQSVEPALEAFPVLRERLGQTAGSMSGGQQQMLALSRCFLSDPKVVLLDEVSMGLAPRIIDEIFDALLELSRRGVALLLVEQYVSRALHVADHVYLLARGSVTFSGAPTELDESELMRRYLGGDELEASATN
;
A
#
# COMPACT_ATOMS: atom_id res chain seq x y z
N MET A 1 10.00 -7.36 -15.09
CA MET A 1 8.79 -7.93 -15.68
C MET A 1 8.34 -9.04 -14.74
N LEU A 2 7.05 -9.12 -14.38
CA LEU A 2 6.54 -10.16 -13.47
C LEU A 2 6.47 -11.50 -14.21
N ARG A 3 6.75 -12.61 -13.51
CA ARG A 3 6.73 -13.98 -14.05
C ARG A 3 6.18 -14.91 -12.97
N ASP A 4 5.12 -15.63 -13.29
CA ASP A 4 4.52 -16.68 -12.45
C ASP A 4 4.32 -16.24 -10.99
N VAL A 5 3.75 -15.04 -10.80
CA VAL A 5 3.47 -14.50 -9.47
C VAL A 5 2.09 -14.97 -9.04
N ASP A 6 2.03 -15.78 -8.00
CA ASP A 6 0.81 -16.11 -7.28
C ASP A 6 0.84 -15.46 -5.89
N LEU A 7 -0.17 -14.62 -5.60
CA LEU A 7 -0.27 -13.86 -4.38
C LEU A 7 -1.73 -13.76 -3.94
N THR A 8 -1.97 -14.04 -2.68
CA THR A 8 -3.29 -13.93 -2.07
C THR A 8 -3.25 -13.05 -0.83
N VAL A 9 -4.21 -12.13 -0.71
CA VAL A 9 -4.43 -11.31 0.48
C VAL A 9 -5.80 -11.66 1.04
N ARG A 10 -5.84 -12.23 2.23
CA ARG A 10 -7.10 -12.62 2.88
C ARG A 10 -7.79 -11.41 3.51
N ALA A 11 -9.12 -11.44 3.57
CA ALA A 11 -9.88 -10.42 4.28
C ALA A 11 -9.44 -10.35 5.74
N GLY A 12 -9.26 -9.14 6.25
CA GLY A 12 -8.80 -8.89 7.63
C GLY A 12 -7.34 -9.26 7.89
N SER A 13 -6.52 -9.47 6.85
CA SER A 13 -5.09 -9.73 7.02
C SER A 13 -4.22 -8.62 6.44
N VAL A 14 -3.04 -8.49 6.99
CA VAL A 14 -1.95 -7.65 6.51
C VAL A 14 -0.91 -8.53 5.84
N VAL A 15 -0.69 -8.31 4.56
CA VAL A 15 0.33 -9.02 3.78
C VAL A 15 1.43 -8.05 3.39
N ALA A 16 2.67 -8.37 3.73
CA ALA A 16 3.84 -7.61 3.27
C ALA A 16 4.38 -8.18 1.96
N LEU A 17 4.60 -7.31 0.99
CA LEU A 17 5.32 -7.61 -0.24
C LEU A 17 6.67 -6.92 -0.20
N LEU A 18 7.71 -7.69 0.05
CA LEU A 18 9.07 -7.23 0.21
C LEU A 18 9.90 -7.62 -1.03
N GLY A 19 11.01 -6.92 -1.26
CA GLY A 19 11.92 -7.20 -2.36
C GLY A 19 12.76 -5.99 -2.72
N PRO A 20 13.93 -6.16 -3.35
CA PRO A 20 14.81 -5.06 -3.72
C PRO A 20 14.14 -4.09 -4.70
N ASN A 21 14.76 -2.93 -4.89
CA ASN A 21 14.32 -1.98 -5.90
C ASN A 21 14.40 -2.63 -7.29
N GLY A 22 13.37 -2.40 -8.12
CA GLY A 22 13.28 -3.03 -9.43
C GLY A 22 12.76 -4.48 -9.42
N ALA A 23 12.46 -5.10 -8.27
CA ALA A 23 11.93 -6.46 -8.19
C ALA A 23 10.55 -6.63 -8.85
N GLY A 24 9.80 -5.54 -9.05
CA GLY A 24 8.48 -5.57 -9.67
C GLY A 24 7.31 -5.27 -8.73
N LYS A 25 7.54 -4.87 -7.47
CA LYS A 25 6.53 -4.60 -6.46
C LYS A 25 5.46 -3.59 -6.93
N THR A 26 5.87 -2.40 -7.34
CA THR A 26 4.97 -1.36 -7.89
C THR A 26 4.26 -1.83 -9.16
N THR A 27 4.93 -2.64 -10.00
CA THR A 27 4.31 -3.24 -11.18
C THR A 27 3.18 -4.18 -10.79
N LEU A 28 3.37 -5.01 -9.76
CA LEU A 28 2.35 -5.91 -9.22
C LEU A 28 1.14 -5.09 -8.72
N LEU A 29 1.37 -4.04 -7.93
CA LEU A 29 0.30 -3.17 -7.45
C LEU A 29 -0.46 -2.51 -8.61
N ARG A 30 0.24 -2.06 -9.65
CA ARG A 30 -0.38 -1.47 -10.85
C ARG A 30 -1.21 -2.49 -11.64
N VAL A 31 -0.75 -3.74 -11.74
CA VAL A 31 -1.53 -4.84 -12.34
C VAL A 31 -2.77 -5.12 -11.49
N ALA A 32 -2.63 -5.26 -10.17
CA ALA A 32 -3.74 -5.47 -9.25
C ALA A 32 -4.77 -4.33 -9.29
N ALA A 33 -4.32 -3.08 -9.43
CA ALA A 33 -5.19 -1.90 -9.54
C ALA A 33 -5.80 -1.70 -10.94
N GLY A 34 -5.38 -2.47 -11.96
CA GLY A 34 -5.87 -2.35 -13.34
C GLY A 34 -5.24 -1.17 -14.12
N LEU A 35 -4.15 -0.61 -13.60
CA LEU A 35 -3.37 0.42 -14.29
C LEU A 35 -2.45 -0.17 -15.36
N LEU A 36 -2.12 -1.46 -15.22
CA LEU A 36 -1.44 -2.27 -16.23
C LEU A 36 -2.24 -3.54 -16.48
N THR A 37 -2.35 -3.95 -17.74
CA THR A 37 -2.99 -5.21 -18.10
C THR A 37 -1.93 -6.30 -18.17
N PRO A 38 -2.09 -7.42 -17.43
CA PRO A 38 -1.17 -8.54 -17.55
C PRO A 38 -1.33 -9.22 -18.91
N THR A 39 -0.25 -9.76 -19.47
CA THR A 39 -0.28 -10.53 -20.71
C THR A 39 -0.95 -11.88 -20.50
N GLU A 40 -0.72 -12.50 -19.33
CA GLU A 40 -1.26 -13.77 -18.90
C GLU A 40 -1.63 -13.72 -17.41
N GLY A 41 -2.39 -14.69 -16.94
CA GLY A 41 -2.84 -14.77 -15.55
C GLY A 41 -4.14 -14.01 -15.29
N ARG A 42 -4.52 -13.96 -14.01
CA ARG A 42 -5.79 -13.37 -13.58
C ARG A 42 -5.64 -12.56 -12.29
N VAL A 43 -6.51 -11.57 -12.13
CA VAL A 43 -6.70 -10.82 -10.89
C VAL A 43 -8.14 -10.98 -10.44
N ALA A 44 -8.35 -11.32 -9.17
CA ALA A 44 -9.68 -11.46 -8.57
C ALA A 44 -9.81 -10.59 -7.30
N ILE A 45 -11.03 -10.13 -7.01
CA ILE A 45 -11.42 -9.48 -5.74
C ILE A 45 -12.59 -10.28 -5.19
N GLY A 46 -12.38 -11.00 -4.09
CA GLY A 46 -13.31 -12.00 -3.63
C GLY A 46 -13.51 -13.10 -4.67
N THR A 47 -14.73 -13.35 -5.10
CA THR A 47 -15.07 -14.32 -6.15
C THR A 47 -15.06 -13.75 -7.57
N ASP A 48 -14.94 -12.43 -7.70
CA ASP A 48 -15.06 -11.74 -8.97
C ASP A 48 -13.72 -11.62 -9.70
N GLU A 49 -13.62 -12.15 -10.91
CA GLU A 49 -12.49 -11.88 -11.77
C GLU A 49 -12.55 -10.45 -12.32
N VAL A 50 -11.47 -9.70 -12.08
CA VAL A 50 -11.38 -8.28 -12.44
C VAL A 50 -10.24 -7.99 -13.43
N THR A 51 -9.61 -9.00 -13.99
CA THR A 51 -8.40 -8.90 -14.82
C THR A 51 -8.52 -7.85 -15.92
N ARG A 52 -9.66 -7.81 -16.61
CA ARG A 52 -9.91 -6.85 -17.71
C ARG A 52 -10.73 -5.63 -17.31
N ARG A 53 -11.10 -5.50 -16.02
CA ARG A 53 -11.85 -4.33 -15.53
C ARG A 53 -10.93 -3.12 -15.42
N ARG A 54 -11.45 -1.96 -15.80
CA ARG A 54 -10.75 -0.66 -15.67
C ARG A 54 -10.52 -0.32 -14.19
N PRO A 55 -9.53 0.53 -13.85
CA PRO A 55 -9.26 0.93 -12.46
C PRO A 55 -10.51 1.45 -11.73
N SER A 56 -11.34 2.26 -12.38
CA SER A 56 -12.58 2.78 -11.80
C SER A 56 -13.62 1.70 -11.48
N GLN A 57 -13.64 0.61 -12.24
CA GLN A 57 -14.50 -0.54 -11.96
C GLN A 57 -13.98 -1.35 -10.77
N ARG A 58 -12.64 -1.59 -10.72
CA ARG A 58 -12.02 -2.26 -9.57
C ARG A 58 -12.19 -1.45 -8.28
N ALA A 59 -12.13 -0.12 -8.36
CA ALA A 59 -12.43 0.74 -7.22
C ALA A 59 -13.87 0.57 -6.73
N ARG A 60 -14.84 0.41 -7.63
CA ARG A 60 -16.25 0.10 -7.26
C ARG A 60 -16.40 -1.29 -6.62
N GLU A 61 -15.56 -2.24 -6.98
CA GLU A 61 -15.52 -3.57 -6.36
C GLU A 61 -14.84 -3.57 -4.98
N GLY A 62 -14.29 -2.43 -4.56
CA GLY A 62 -13.69 -2.24 -3.26
C GLY A 62 -12.16 -2.25 -3.24
N LEU A 63 -11.48 -2.01 -4.37
CA LEU A 63 -10.04 -1.86 -4.38
C LEU A 63 -9.66 -0.39 -4.18
N CYS A 64 -8.79 -0.12 -3.20
CA CYS A 64 -8.17 1.18 -2.98
C CYS A 64 -6.66 1.07 -3.18
N LEU A 65 -6.09 1.92 -4.03
CA LEU A 65 -4.63 2.04 -4.21
C LEU A 65 -4.16 3.37 -3.63
N ILE A 66 -3.18 3.30 -2.75
CA ILE A 66 -2.36 4.44 -2.31
C ILE A 66 -1.00 4.30 -2.99
N PRO A 67 -0.74 5.06 -4.04
CA PRO A 67 0.51 4.99 -4.78
C PRO A 67 1.63 5.71 -4.02
N GLU A 68 2.85 5.40 -4.37
CA GLU A 68 4.01 6.24 -4.07
C GLU A 68 3.73 7.69 -4.50
N GLY A 69 4.18 8.69 -3.71
CA GLY A 69 3.98 10.10 -4.03
C GLY A 69 2.65 10.70 -3.58
N ARG A 70 1.93 10.01 -2.68
CA ARG A 70 0.74 10.48 -1.93
C ARG A 70 -0.53 10.68 -2.76
N GLY A 71 -0.47 11.24 -3.98
CA GLY A 71 -1.65 11.46 -4.83
C GLY A 71 -2.66 12.45 -4.27
N ILE A 72 -2.19 13.50 -3.58
CA ILE A 72 -2.99 14.64 -3.10
C ILE A 72 -2.92 15.82 -4.09
N PHE A 73 -3.84 16.77 -3.96
CA PHE A 73 -3.84 18.01 -4.71
C PHE A 73 -3.23 19.13 -3.84
N PRO A 74 -1.94 19.48 -4.04
CA PRO A 74 -1.22 20.36 -3.12
C PRO A 74 -1.75 21.78 -3.08
N ASN A 75 -2.37 22.26 -4.15
CA ASN A 75 -2.93 23.61 -4.25
C ASN A 75 -4.35 23.75 -3.69
N LEU A 76 -4.99 22.63 -3.31
CA LEU A 76 -6.30 22.62 -2.69
C LEU A 76 -6.17 22.53 -1.17
N SER A 77 -7.21 22.98 -0.47
CA SER A 77 -7.31 22.81 0.98
C SER A 77 -7.44 21.33 1.38
N VAL A 78 -7.18 21.03 2.66
CA VAL A 78 -7.42 19.69 3.23
C VAL A 78 -8.87 19.26 3.00
N ARG A 79 -9.84 20.13 3.28
CA ARG A 79 -11.27 19.87 3.07
C ARG A 79 -11.57 19.49 1.61
N GLU A 80 -11.06 20.25 0.65
CA GLU A 80 -11.27 19.98 -0.78
C GLU A 80 -10.65 18.65 -1.19
N ASN A 81 -9.44 18.34 -0.72
CA ASN A 81 -8.82 17.04 -0.94
C ASN A 81 -9.67 15.89 -0.41
N LEU A 82 -10.18 16.00 0.82
CA LEU A 82 -11.05 14.97 1.42
C LEU A 82 -12.34 14.79 0.60
N LEU A 83 -12.98 15.87 0.18
CA LEU A 83 -14.20 15.82 -0.63
C LEU A 83 -13.95 15.16 -2.00
N LEU A 84 -12.80 15.40 -2.63
CA LEU A 84 -12.41 14.76 -3.89
C LEU A 84 -12.06 13.28 -3.73
N GLN A 85 -11.69 12.85 -2.54
CA GLN A 85 -11.40 11.45 -2.23
C GLN A 85 -12.67 10.61 -2.00
N VAL A 86 -13.81 11.26 -1.69
CA VAL A 86 -15.11 10.56 -1.63
C VAL A 86 -15.46 10.03 -3.02
N PRO A 87 -15.65 8.71 -3.19
CA PRO A 87 -15.97 8.15 -4.50
C PRO A 87 -17.27 8.72 -5.07
N ALA A 88 -17.31 8.90 -6.39
CA ALA A 88 -18.49 9.51 -7.06
C ALA A 88 -19.80 8.74 -6.80
N TRP A 89 -19.72 7.42 -6.59
CA TRP A 89 -20.88 6.58 -6.25
C TRP A 89 -21.29 6.65 -4.76
N LYS A 90 -20.48 7.33 -3.94
CA LYS A 90 -20.74 7.64 -2.53
C LYS A 90 -20.86 9.16 -2.31
N ARG A 91 -21.21 9.91 -3.35
CA ARG A 91 -21.31 11.37 -3.30
C ARG A 91 -22.29 11.81 -2.20
N GLY A 92 -21.87 12.77 -1.37
CA GLY A 92 -22.64 13.24 -0.20
C GLY A 92 -22.32 12.51 1.10
N GLN A 93 -21.45 11.49 1.10
CA GLN A 93 -20.95 10.92 2.34
C GLN A 93 -20.11 11.92 3.12
N SER A 94 -20.20 11.79 4.46
CA SER A 94 -19.36 12.56 5.38
C SER A 94 -17.87 12.21 5.23
N VAL A 95 -17.01 13.20 5.40
CA VAL A 95 -15.56 13.00 5.52
C VAL A 95 -15.12 12.61 6.94
N GLU A 96 -16.10 12.50 7.85
CA GLU A 96 -15.87 12.21 9.26
C GLU A 96 -15.02 10.95 9.52
N PRO A 97 -15.20 9.82 8.81
CA PRO A 97 -14.36 8.63 9.03
C PRO A 97 -12.87 8.89 8.82
N ALA A 98 -12.51 9.79 7.90
CA ALA A 98 -11.11 10.18 7.69
C ALA A 98 -10.60 11.10 8.80
N LEU A 99 -11.46 11.96 9.36
CA LEU A 99 -11.11 12.87 10.46
C LEU A 99 -11.06 12.15 11.82
N GLU A 100 -11.76 11.04 11.97
CA GLU A 100 -11.65 10.14 13.12
C GLU A 100 -10.34 9.35 13.06
N ALA A 101 -9.97 8.84 11.88
CA ALA A 101 -8.72 8.11 11.68
C ALA A 101 -7.49 9.03 11.83
N PHE A 102 -7.58 10.27 11.38
CA PHE A 102 -6.49 11.26 11.43
C PHE A 102 -6.98 12.60 11.99
N PRO A 103 -7.12 12.74 13.33
CA PRO A 103 -7.69 13.94 13.98
C PRO A 103 -6.95 15.24 13.63
N VAL A 104 -5.64 15.17 13.37
CA VAL A 104 -4.82 16.31 12.97
C VAL A 104 -5.32 17.04 11.72
N LEU A 105 -6.06 16.34 10.85
CA LEU A 105 -6.64 16.92 9.63
C LEU A 105 -7.84 17.80 9.95
N ARG A 106 -8.57 17.52 11.04
CA ARG A 106 -9.74 18.30 11.47
C ARG A 106 -9.35 19.73 11.81
N GLU A 107 -8.21 19.90 12.46
CA GLU A 107 -7.70 21.23 12.85
C GLU A 107 -7.19 22.05 11.66
N ARG A 108 -7.01 21.41 10.50
CA ARG A 108 -6.35 21.95 9.29
C ARG A 108 -7.23 21.98 8.06
N LEU A 109 -8.55 21.83 8.20
CA LEU A 109 -9.48 21.73 7.07
C LEU A 109 -9.36 22.88 6.06
N GLY A 110 -9.08 24.10 6.53
CA GLY A 110 -8.87 25.29 5.67
C GLY A 110 -7.45 25.47 5.17
N GLN A 111 -6.47 24.67 5.66
CA GLN A 111 -5.08 24.78 5.27
C GLN A 111 -4.86 24.19 3.87
N THR A 112 -4.01 24.86 3.05
CA THR A 112 -3.55 24.33 1.77
C THR A 112 -2.70 23.08 1.97
N ALA A 113 -3.06 21.97 1.30
CA ALA A 113 -2.40 20.68 1.51
C ALA A 113 -0.89 20.70 1.24
N GLY A 114 -0.43 21.49 0.28
CA GLY A 114 0.99 21.64 -0.02
C GLY A 114 1.82 22.28 1.09
N SER A 115 1.19 23.04 2.01
CA SER A 115 1.88 23.66 3.16
C SER A 115 1.95 22.78 4.41
N MET A 116 1.37 21.57 4.36
CA MET A 116 1.41 20.61 5.45
C MET A 116 2.76 19.89 5.52
N SER A 117 3.09 19.34 6.71
CA SER A 117 4.25 18.44 6.82
C SER A 117 4.08 17.19 5.96
N GLY A 118 5.19 16.53 5.60
CA GLY A 118 5.15 15.29 4.80
C GLY A 118 4.27 14.20 5.42
N GLY A 119 4.31 14.05 6.75
CA GLY A 119 3.46 13.09 7.46
C GLY A 119 1.98 13.45 7.40
N GLN A 120 1.62 14.71 7.57
CA GLN A 120 0.24 15.17 7.45
C GLN A 120 -0.30 15.00 6.03
N GLN A 121 0.54 15.26 5.02
CA GLN A 121 0.18 14.98 3.62
C GLN A 121 -0.04 13.49 3.37
N GLN A 122 0.74 12.62 4.02
CA GLN A 122 0.57 11.18 3.94
C GLN A 122 -0.73 10.72 4.61
N MET A 123 -1.07 11.27 5.79
CA MET A 123 -2.36 11.01 6.45
C MET A 123 -3.52 11.48 5.57
N LEU A 124 -3.39 12.64 4.90
CA LEU A 124 -4.38 13.12 3.94
C LEU A 124 -4.53 12.16 2.74
N ALA A 125 -3.43 11.61 2.22
CA ALA A 125 -3.47 10.60 1.16
C ALA A 125 -4.18 9.32 1.60
N LEU A 126 -3.87 8.84 2.80
CA LEU A 126 -4.44 7.63 3.40
C LEU A 126 -5.91 7.78 3.80
N SER A 127 -6.41 9.02 3.96
CA SER A 127 -7.82 9.30 4.23
C SER A 127 -8.76 8.65 3.22
N ARG A 128 -8.30 8.45 1.97
CA ARG A 128 -9.04 7.72 0.93
C ARG A 128 -9.45 6.31 1.35
N CYS A 129 -8.64 5.61 2.15
CA CYS A 129 -8.95 4.27 2.63
C CYS A 129 -10.18 4.26 3.56
N PHE A 130 -10.43 5.35 4.27
CA PHE A 130 -11.55 5.50 5.20
C PHE A 130 -12.80 6.06 4.53
N LEU A 131 -12.64 6.74 3.39
CA LEU A 131 -13.74 7.35 2.63
C LEU A 131 -14.30 6.42 1.53
N SER A 132 -13.48 5.50 1.04
CA SER A 132 -13.88 4.58 -0.04
C SER A 132 -14.57 3.31 0.46
N ASP A 133 -14.40 2.93 1.75
CA ASP A 133 -14.90 1.68 2.33
C ASP A 133 -14.44 0.46 1.50
N PRO A 134 -13.13 0.23 1.45
CA PRO A 134 -12.55 -0.76 0.58
C PRO A 134 -12.66 -2.17 1.16
N LYS A 135 -12.66 -3.20 0.29
CA LYS A 135 -12.42 -4.60 0.65
C LYS A 135 -10.93 -4.91 0.72
N VAL A 136 -10.14 -4.23 -0.12
CA VAL A 136 -8.69 -4.40 -0.20
C VAL A 136 -8.01 -3.05 -0.44
N VAL A 137 -6.92 -2.81 0.30
CA VAL A 137 -6.05 -1.63 0.15
C VAL A 137 -4.67 -2.09 -0.29
N LEU A 138 -4.17 -1.49 -1.35
CA LEU A 138 -2.82 -1.63 -1.85
C LEU A 138 -2.02 -0.39 -1.45
N LEU A 139 -0.90 -0.57 -0.76
CA LEU A 139 -0.09 0.50 -0.17
C LEU A 139 1.33 0.43 -0.74
N ASP A 140 1.77 1.49 -1.43
CA ASP A 140 3.09 1.56 -2.07
C ASP A 140 3.98 2.55 -1.33
N GLU A 141 4.92 2.04 -0.52
CA GLU A 141 5.95 2.80 0.22
C GLU A 141 5.40 3.99 1.02
N VAL A 142 4.34 3.75 1.81
CA VAL A 142 3.61 4.80 2.53
C VAL A 142 4.36 5.38 3.73
N SER A 143 5.42 4.72 4.21
CA SER A 143 6.23 5.13 5.35
C SER A 143 7.49 5.93 4.97
N MET A 144 7.85 5.98 3.68
CA MET A 144 9.12 6.53 3.23
C MET A 144 9.27 8.02 3.58
N GLY A 145 10.41 8.35 4.23
CA GLY A 145 10.78 9.74 4.58
C GLY A 145 9.95 10.36 5.71
N LEU A 146 9.23 9.56 6.49
CA LEU A 146 8.43 10.00 7.62
C LEU A 146 9.14 9.78 8.95
N ALA A 147 8.82 10.63 9.94
CA ALA A 147 9.29 10.45 11.30
C ALA A 147 8.67 9.20 11.95
N PRO A 148 9.39 8.46 12.81
CA PRO A 148 8.91 7.20 13.41
C PRO A 148 7.53 7.29 14.04
N ARG A 149 7.27 8.33 14.82
CA ARG A 149 5.96 8.55 15.45
C ARG A 149 4.81 8.66 14.45
N ILE A 150 5.04 9.35 13.33
CA ILE A 150 4.02 9.49 12.27
C ILE A 150 3.73 8.15 11.60
N ILE A 151 4.78 7.34 11.43
CA ILE A 151 4.62 6.00 10.87
C ILE A 151 3.79 5.14 11.83
N ASP A 152 4.02 5.22 13.15
CA ASP A 152 3.24 4.48 14.14
C ASP A 152 1.75 4.86 14.06
N GLU A 153 1.44 6.16 14.04
CA GLU A 153 0.07 6.66 13.90
C GLU A 153 -0.61 6.17 12.61
N ILE A 154 0.12 6.14 11.49
CA ILE A 154 -0.37 5.62 10.20
C ILE A 154 -0.66 4.11 10.27
N PHE A 155 0.30 3.34 10.81
CA PHE A 155 0.13 1.89 10.90
C PHE A 155 -1.00 1.50 11.85
N ASP A 156 -1.16 2.20 12.97
CA ASP A 156 -2.28 1.98 13.90
C ASP A 156 -3.63 2.18 13.19
N ALA A 157 -3.77 3.24 12.40
CA ALA A 157 -4.97 3.50 11.61
C ALA A 157 -5.21 2.42 10.54
N LEU A 158 -4.17 1.94 9.85
CA LEU A 158 -4.26 0.86 8.86
C LEU A 158 -4.63 -0.48 9.50
N LEU A 159 -4.03 -0.82 10.65
CA LEU A 159 -4.37 -2.03 11.39
C LEU A 159 -5.84 -2.03 11.87
N GLU A 160 -6.40 -0.86 12.19
CA GLU A 160 -7.82 -0.75 12.49
C GLU A 160 -8.70 -1.10 11.29
N LEU A 161 -8.30 -0.75 10.06
CA LEU A 161 -8.99 -1.20 8.85
C LEU A 161 -8.94 -2.72 8.70
N SER A 162 -7.78 -3.32 8.95
CA SER A 162 -7.62 -4.79 8.90
C SER A 162 -8.53 -5.47 9.93
N ARG A 163 -8.61 -4.98 11.16
CA ARG A 163 -9.52 -5.50 12.19
C ARG A 163 -11.00 -5.43 11.79
N ARG A 164 -11.36 -4.49 10.92
CA ARG A 164 -12.71 -4.37 10.33
C ARG A 164 -12.93 -5.27 9.12
N GLY A 165 -11.96 -6.14 8.80
CA GLY A 165 -12.05 -7.11 7.72
C GLY A 165 -11.48 -6.65 6.38
N VAL A 166 -10.83 -5.48 6.31
CA VAL A 166 -10.17 -5.01 5.09
C VAL A 166 -8.86 -5.77 4.88
N ALA A 167 -8.63 -6.29 3.67
CA ALA A 167 -7.36 -6.89 3.27
C ALA A 167 -6.32 -5.81 2.97
N LEU A 168 -5.12 -5.89 3.53
CA LEU A 168 -4.05 -4.93 3.28
C LEU A 168 -2.87 -5.60 2.58
N LEU A 169 -2.45 -5.08 1.42
CA LEU A 169 -1.19 -5.42 0.77
C LEU A 169 -0.23 -4.25 0.90
N LEU A 170 0.82 -4.44 1.68
CA LEU A 170 1.78 -3.43 2.06
C LEU A 170 3.10 -3.68 1.32
N VAL A 171 3.48 -2.75 0.45
CA VAL A 171 4.84 -2.68 -0.11
C VAL A 171 5.63 -1.69 0.71
N GLU A 172 6.71 -2.14 1.34
CA GLU A 172 7.55 -1.33 2.19
C GLU A 172 9.03 -1.59 1.96
N GLN A 173 9.84 -0.57 2.19
CA GLN A 173 11.29 -0.65 2.17
C GLN A 173 11.86 -0.97 3.57
N TYR A 174 11.18 -0.54 4.62
CA TYR A 174 11.55 -0.83 6.01
C TYR A 174 11.08 -2.22 6.43
N VAL A 175 11.93 -3.21 6.16
CA VAL A 175 11.64 -4.64 6.35
C VAL A 175 11.16 -4.95 7.76
N SER A 176 11.93 -4.58 8.80
CA SER A 176 11.62 -4.88 10.21
C SER A 176 10.20 -4.43 10.59
N ARG A 177 9.79 -3.25 10.11
CA ARG A 177 8.48 -2.72 10.41
C ARG A 177 7.36 -3.45 9.68
N ALA A 178 7.58 -3.76 8.41
CA ALA A 178 6.62 -4.55 7.64
C ALA A 178 6.42 -5.94 8.26
N LEU A 179 7.51 -6.59 8.70
CA LEU A 179 7.46 -7.89 9.37
C LEU A 179 6.71 -7.83 10.71
N HIS A 180 6.82 -6.72 11.46
CA HIS A 180 6.16 -6.58 12.77
C HIS A 180 4.63 -6.52 12.66
N VAL A 181 4.08 -6.04 11.55
CA VAL A 181 2.62 -5.86 11.36
C VAL A 181 1.98 -6.88 10.44
N ALA A 182 2.77 -7.61 9.67
CA ALA A 182 2.26 -8.56 8.69
C ALA A 182 1.87 -9.90 9.29
N ASP A 183 0.76 -10.45 8.82
CA ASP A 183 0.34 -11.83 9.07
C ASP A 183 1.02 -12.81 8.09
N HIS A 184 1.39 -12.32 6.90
CA HIS A 184 2.03 -13.10 5.84
C HIS A 184 2.98 -12.24 5.02
N VAL A 185 4.04 -12.85 4.51
CA VAL A 185 5.08 -12.16 3.73
C VAL A 185 5.32 -12.86 2.41
N TYR A 186 5.40 -12.07 1.35
CA TYR A 186 5.92 -12.49 0.06
C TYR A 186 7.24 -11.76 -0.21
N LEU A 187 8.28 -12.50 -0.60
CA LEU A 187 9.50 -11.91 -1.15
C LEU A 187 9.45 -11.97 -2.66
N LEU A 188 9.59 -10.81 -3.30
CA LEU A 188 9.66 -10.68 -4.74
C LEU A 188 11.10 -10.37 -5.17
N ALA A 189 11.66 -11.19 -6.04
CA ALA A 189 12.97 -10.96 -6.63
C ALA A 189 12.93 -11.22 -8.14
N ARG A 190 13.47 -10.30 -8.92
CA ARG A 190 13.55 -10.40 -10.41
C ARG A 190 12.21 -10.74 -11.07
N GLY A 191 11.10 -10.29 -10.46
CA GLY A 191 9.75 -10.47 -10.99
C GLY A 191 9.05 -11.77 -10.59
N SER A 192 9.64 -12.59 -9.74
CA SER A 192 9.04 -13.84 -9.23
C SER A 192 9.01 -13.87 -7.72
N VAL A 193 8.04 -14.59 -7.14
CA VAL A 193 7.97 -14.84 -5.69
C VAL A 193 9.02 -15.89 -5.34
N THR A 194 9.94 -15.54 -4.44
CA THR A 194 11.02 -16.42 -3.97
C THR A 194 10.77 -16.97 -2.57
N PHE A 195 9.84 -16.37 -1.84
CA PHE A 195 9.39 -16.83 -0.52
C PHE A 195 7.93 -16.44 -0.31
N SER A 196 7.20 -17.29 0.38
CA SER A 196 5.82 -17.05 0.84
C SER A 196 5.63 -17.80 2.16
N GLY A 197 5.39 -17.09 3.27
CA GLY A 197 5.27 -17.70 4.60
C GLY A 197 4.97 -16.69 5.70
N ALA A 198 5.00 -17.16 6.95
CA ALA A 198 4.83 -16.29 8.10
C ALA A 198 6.08 -15.41 8.32
N PRO A 199 5.93 -14.19 8.90
CA PRO A 199 7.08 -13.34 9.22
C PRO A 199 8.14 -14.04 10.09
N THR A 200 7.71 -14.92 10.98
CA THR A 200 8.59 -15.69 11.88
C THR A 200 9.44 -16.76 11.18
N GLU A 201 9.12 -17.11 9.95
CA GLU A 201 9.89 -18.06 9.14
C GLU A 201 11.06 -17.37 8.40
N LEU A 202 11.12 -16.03 8.45
CA LEU A 202 12.18 -15.24 7.82
C LEU A 202 13.27 -14.89 8.84
N ASP A 203 14.50 -15.22 8.52
CA ASP A 203 15.66 -14.66 9.21
C ASP A 203 15.89 -13.22 8.74
N GLU A 204 15.57 -12.27 9.62
CA GLU A 204 15.70 -10.83 9.32
C GLU A 204 17.14 -10.46 8.93
N SER A 205 18.15 -11.09 9.52
CA SER A 205 19.56 -10.86 9.22
C SER A 205 19.95 -11.40 7.84
N GLU A 206 19.39 -12.53 7.43
CA GLU A 206 19.59 -13.09 6.08
C GLU A 206 18.86 -12.24 5.03
N LEU A 207 17.66 -11.76 5.35
CA LEU A 207 16.87 -10.90 4.49
C LEU A 207 17.61 -9.57 4.26
N MET A 208 18.10 -8.94 5.34
CA MET A 208 18.89 -7.70 5.25
C MET A 208 20.18 -7.88 4.45
N ARG A 209 20.86 -9.02 4.59
CA ARG A 209 22.03 -9.34 3.74
C ARG A 209 21.66 -9.45 2.27
N ARG A 210 20.55 -10.09 1.93
CA ARG A 210 20.05 -10.18 0.54
C ARG A 210 19.60 -8.82 -0.01
N TYR A 211 19.07 -7.94 0.84
CA TYR A 211 18.68 -6.58 0.46
C TYR A 211 19.86 -5.63 0.29
N LEU A 212 20.89 -5.75 1.15
CA LEU A 212 22.04 -4.87 1.18
C LEU A 212 23.26 -5.44 0.45
N GLY A 213 23.32 -6.75 0.23
CA GLY A 213 24.50 -7.47 -0.28
C GLY A 213 24.35 -8.11 -1.67
N GLY A 214 23.26 -7.86 -2.37
CA GLY A 214 22.89 -8.62 -3.58
C GLY A 214 23.74 -8.38 -4.82
N ASP A 215 24.63 -7.38 -4.88
CA ASP A 215 25.37 -7.06 -6.11
C ASP A 215 26.89 -6.88 -5.95
N GLU A 216 27.45 -6.92 -4.74
CA GLU A 216 28.90 -6.67 -4.58
C GLU A 216 29.78 -7.90 -4.27
N LEU A 217 29.21 -9.03 -3.90
CA LEU A 217 29.98 -10.22 -3.52
C LEU A 217 30.22 -11.23 -4.65
N GLU A 218 29.46 -11.21 -5.73
CA GLU A 218 29.73 -12.07 -6.89
C GLU A 218 30.78 -11.47 -7.86
N ALA A 219 31.04 -10.17 -7.81
CA ALA A 219 32.05 -9.52 -8.65
C ALA A 219 33.49 -9.65 -8.11
N SER A 220 33.69 -10.02 -6.84
CA SER A 220 35.03 -10.16 -6.23
C SER A 220 35.54 -11.60 -6.14
N ALA A 221 34.76 -12.59 -6.58
CA ALA A 221 35.18 -14.01 -6.58
C ALA A 221 35.64 -14.52 -7.94
N THR A 222 35.77 -13.63 -8.96
CA THR A 222 36.21 -14.00 -10.29
C THR A 222 37.34 -13.06 -10.79
N ASN A 223 38.33 -12.87 -9.94
CA ASN A 223 39.65 -12.34 -10.39
C ASN A 223 40.76 -13.08 -9.68
#